data_6917237e08063cc983b057a893bac882
#
_entry.id   6917237e08063cc983b057a893bac882
#
_cell.length_a   1.000
_cell.length_b   1.000
_cell.length_c   1.000
_cell.angle_alpha   90.00
_cell.angle_beta   90.00
_cell.angle_gamma   90.00
#
_symmetry.space_group_name_H-M   'P 1'
#
loop_
_entity.id
_entity.type
_entity.pdbx_description
1 polymer ?
#
loop_
_entity_poly.entity_id
_entity_poly.type
_entity_poly.pdbx_seq_one_letter_code
_entity_poly.pdbx_strand_id
1 'polypeptide(L)'
;MIHVVTIANQHLYARQLDEMFRMRHEFYVRQRGWTNLTSTDGRETDEFDNDHAVYLMNLDRYGSILATFRLNPTTTPYLLGDKLPEYLEGEAPRSEEIWDLTRWMVAPHARRKSSDQIADAQKFLLCGVMEFAVSRGATALTCLMDTVFVDRIAKVWPATPLGPELDFEDGKGRAIAVRLEAGPHVLVSTRQKTGIYDSVLFEIGAEPAGSDTEGEKRRVAIKKESPMSQAELDRVRAAAQHLVQELKNFRKDDVEGSIALIDQFTDMLGGSPDVREHEDA
;
A
#
# COMPACT_ATOMS: atom_id res chain seq x y z
N MET A 1 -0.47 5.72 8.07
CA MET A 1 -0.50 6.01 6.61
C MET A 1 0.67 5.30 5.96
N ILE A 2 0.52 4.83 4.73
CA ILE A 2 1.55 4.08 3.99
C ILE A 2 2.32 5.05 3.12
N HIS A 3 3.56 5.32 3.47
CA HIS A 3 4.45 6.16 2.69
C HIS A 3 5.09 5.35 1.56
N VAL A 4 4.98 5.86 0.33
CA VAL A 4 5.63 5.29 -0.86
C VAL A 4 7.00 5.95 -1.01
N VAL A 5 8.06 5.17 -0.82
CA VAL A 5 9.44 5.65 -0.87
C VAL A 5 10.14 5.06 -2.09
N THR A 6 10.59 5.94 -2.97
CA THR A 6 11.27 5.63 -4.24
C THR A 6 12.60 6.38 -4.31
N ILE A 7 13.40 6.13 -5.35
CA ILE A 7 14.62 6.89 -5.61
C ILE A 7 14.38 8.41 -5.65
N ALA A 8 13.21 8.86 -6.14
CA ALA A 8 12.89 10.28 -6.28
C ALA A 8 12.75 11.01 -4.93
N ASN A 9 12.26 10.32 -3.89
CA ASN A 9 11.95 10.92 -2.60
C ASN A 9 12.70 10.29 -1.41
N GLN A 10 13.54 9.28 -1.62
CA GLN A 10 14.25 8.56 -0.53
C GLN A 10 15.10 9.48 0.37
N HIS A 11 15.59 10.61 -0.16
CA HIS A 11 16.35 11.58 0.60
C HIS A 11 15.55 12.21 1.75
N LEU A 12 14.20 12.24 1.64
CA LEU A 12 13.29 12.70 2.70
C LEU A 12 13.09 11.64 3.79
N TYR A 13 13.44 10.38 3.51
CA TYR A 13 13.22 9.22 4.37
C TYR A 13 14.51 8.56 4.85
N ALA A 14 15.64 9.29 4.83
CA ALA A 14 16.96 8.74 5.17
C ALA A 14 16.98 8.06 6.55
N ARG A 15 16.30 8.63 7.56
CA ARG A 15 16.18 8.04 8.90
C ARG A 15 15.35 6.74 8.89
N GLN A 16 14.22 6.73 8.19
CA GLN A 16 13.35 5.57 8.10
C GLN A 16 14.00 4.43 7.30
N LEU A 17 14.74 4.75 6.25
CA LEU A 17 15.50 3.76 5.49
C LEU A 17 16.60 3.11 6.35
N ASP A 18 17.36 3.89 7.12
CA ASP A 18 18.33 3.34 8.07
C ASP A 18 17.65 2.44 9.12
N GLU A 19 16.55 2.90 9.72
CA GLU A 19 15.76 2.13 10.67
C GLU A 19 15.25 0.82 10.05
N MET A 20 14.71 0.86 8.82
CA MET A 20 14.21 -0.31 8.10
C MET A 20 15.32 -1.35 7.86
N PHE A 21 16.50 -0.93 7.37
CA PHE A 21 17.61 -1.85 7.12
C PHE A 21 18.15 -2.48 8.41
N ARG A 22 18.14 -1.74 9.53
CA ARG A 22 18.47 -2.29 10.86
C ARG A 22 17.41 -3.28 11.36
N MET A 23 16.12 -2.98 11.14
CA MET A 23 15.03 -3.91 11.46
C MET A 23 15.16 -5.20 10.65
N ARG A 24 15.54 -5.11 9.37
CA ARG A 24 15.79 -6.27 8.50
C ARG A 24 16.95 -7.11 9.03
N HIS A 25 18.07 -6.47 9.42
CA HIS A 25 19.21 -7.18 10.04
C HIS A 25 18.79 -7.89 11.32
N GLU A 26 18.10 -7.19 12.23
CA GLU A 26 17.65 -7.79 13.49
C GLU A 26 16.73 -8.99 13.24
N PHE A 27 15.78 -8.87 12.30
CA PHE A 27 14.81 -9.91 12.03
C PHE A 27 15.40 -11.10 11.25
N TYR A 28 16.03 -10.82 10.10
CA TYR A 28 16.47 -11.91 9.22
C TYR A 28 17.81 -12.52 9.66
N VAL A 29 18.77 -11.69 10.05
CA VAL A 29 20.11 -12.16 10.38
C VAL A 29 20.17 -12.65 11.84
N ARG A 30 19.70 -11.85 12.80
CA ARG A 30 19.84 -12.20 14.21
C ARG A 30 18.77 -13.15 14.73
N GLN A 31 17.47 -12.88 14.44
CA GLN A 31 16.38 -13.70 14.99
C GLN A 31 16.15 -14.97 14.17
N ARG A 32 16.16 -14.87 12.82
CA ARG A 32 15.99 -16.03 11.94
C ARG A 32 17.29 -16.79 11.68
N GLY A 33 18.44 -16.17 11.89
CA GLY A 33 19.76 -16.77 11.68
C GLY A 33 20.10 -17.01 10.21
N TRP A 34 19.57 -16.20 9.29
CA TRP A 34 19.90 -16.30 7.87
C TRP A 34 21.30 -15.75 7.63
N THR A 35 22.24 -16.67 7.30
CA THR A 35 23.67 -16.33 7.20
C THR A 35 24.12 -15.96 5.79
N ASN A 36 23.29 -16.22 4.79
CA ASN A 36 23.56 -15.93 3.38
C ASN A 36 23.17 -14.50 2.97
N LEU A 37 22.64 -13.70 3.90
CA LEU A 37 22.27 -12.32 3.64
C LEU A 37 23.44 -11.38 3.88
N THR A 38 23.59 -10.40 2.98
CA THR A 38 24.58 -9.32 3.15
C THR A 38 24.17 -8.43 4.32
N SER A 39 25.10 -8.28 5.28
CA SER A 39 24.89 -7.39 6.42
C SER A 39 26.16 -6.62 6.74
N THR A 40 26.05 -5.29 6.73
CA THR A 40 27.16 -4.37 7.05
C THR A 40 26.66 -3.36 8.07
N ASP A 41 27.46 -3.12 9.10
CA ASP A 41 27.16 -2.13 10.17
C ASP A 41 25.77 -2.29 10.82
N GLY A 42 25.29 -3.55 10.93
CA GLY A 42 23.99 -3.84 11.50
C GLY A 42 22.81 -3.47 10.58
N ARG A 43 23.04 -3.36 9.28
CA ARG A 43 22.03 -3.20 8.23
C ARG A 43 22.01 -4.43 7.34
N GLU A 44 20.85 -4.93 6.97
CA GLU A 44 20.69 -5.93 5.93
C GLU A 44 20.21 -5.25 4.65
N THR A 45 20.97 -5.43 3.57
CA THR A 45 20.66 -4.94 2.22
C THR A 45 21.04 -6.00 1.20
N ASP A 46 20.43 -5.94 0.02
CA ASP A 46 20.79 -6.78 -1.12
C ASP A 46 20.84 -5.96 -2.43
N GLU A 47 21.21 -6.57 -3.54
CA GLU A 47 21.29 -5.91 -4.85
C GLU A 47 19.95 -5.40 -5.38
N PHE A 48 18.83 -5.83 -4.79
CA PHE A 48 17.48 -5.37 -5.16
C PHE A 48 17.04 -4.16 -4.32
N ASP A 49 17.87 -3.67 -3.40
CA ASP A 49 17.73 -2.37 -2.76
C ASP A 49 18.38 -1.29 -3.64
N ASN A 50 17.93 -1.17 -4.88
CA ASN A 50 18.48 -0.32 -5.93
C ASN A 50 17.49 0.79 -6.33
N ASP A 51 17.84 1.54 -7.39
CA ASP A 51 17.05 2.69 -7.86
C ASP A 51 15.62 2.34 -8.31
N HIS A 52 15.35 1.06 -8.59
CA HIS A 52 14.02 0.56 -8.97
C HIS A 52 13.19 0.10 -7.77
N ALA A 53 13.81 -0.04 -6.60
CA ALA A 53 13.11 -0.47 -5.40
C ALA A 53 12.09 0.57 -4.93
N VAL A 54 10.92 0.10 -4.56
CA VAL A 54 9.88 0.88 -3.91
C VAL A 54 9.63 0.30 -2.53
N TYR A 55 9.73 1.14 -1.50
CA TYR A 55 9.41 0.73 -0.14
C TYR A 55 8.06 1.30 0.26
N LEU A 56 7.16 0.43 0.72
CA LEU A 56 5.93 0.84 1.37
C LEU A 56 6.14 0.79 2.87
N MET A 57 6.11 1.94 3.53
CA MET A 57 6.36 2.07 4.95
C MET A 57 5.10 2.56 5.68
N ASN A 58 4.54 1.74 6.56
CA ASN A 58 3.52 2.20 7.49
C ASN A 58 4.20 2.95 8.63
N LEU A 59 4.03 4.26 8.67
CA LEU A 59 4.59 5.12 9.70
C LEU A 59 3.53 5.56 10.70
N ASP A 60 3.91 5.65 11.97
CA ASP A 60 3.10 6.27 13.00
C ASP A 60 3.17 7.81 12.91
N ARG A 61 2.45 8.50 13.80
CA ARG A 61 2.43 9.97 13.85
C ARG A 61 3.79 10.60 14.20
N TYR A 62 4.74 9.83 14.69
CA TYR A 62 6.09 10.29 15.03
C TYR A 62 7.12 9.91 13.95
N GLY A 63 6.67 9.26 12.88
CA GLY A 63 7.49 8.78 11.78
C GLY A 63 8.28 7.50 12.11
N SER A 64 7.88 6.73 13.12
CA SER A 64 8.47 5.41 13.41
C SER A 64 7.81 4.34 12.55
N ILE A 65 8.58 3.33 12.16
CA ILE A 65 8.10 2.26 11.30
C ILE A 65 7.22 1.28 12.11
N LEU A 66 6.01 1.06 11.65
CA LEU A 66 5.11 0.02 12.16
C LEU A 66 5.18 -1.27 11.33
N ALA A 67 5.26 -1.14 10.01
CA ALA A 67 5.38 -2.27 9.08
C ALA A 67 5.94 -1.80 7.74
N THR A 68 6.52 -2.70 6.96
CA THR A 68 7.14 -2.36 5.66
C THR A 68 7.11 -3.52 4.69
N PHE A 69 7.10 -3.18 3.39
CA PHE A 69 7.36 -4.05 2.23
C PHE A 69 8.38 -3.39 1.31
N ARG A 70 9.10 -4.22 0.55
CA ARG A 70 9.78 -3.81 -0.67
C ARG A 70 9.08 -4.38 -1.88
N LEU A 71 8.94 -3.58 -2.93
CA LEU A 71 8.45 -3.97 -4.25
C LEU A 71 9.52 -3.64 -5.31
N ASN A 72 9.74 -4.58 -6.22
CA ASN A 72 10.59 -4.39 -7.39
C ASN A 72 9.78 -4.70 -8.65
N PRO A 73 9.87 -3.89 -9.73
CA PRO A 73 9.23 -4.23 -10.99
C PRO A 73 9.91 -5.47 -11.59
N THR A 74 9.14 -6.43 -12.10
CA THR A 74 9.72 -7.67 -12.67
C THR A 74 10.38 -7.47 -14.03
N THR A 75 10.27 -6.29 -14.62
CA THR A 75 10.99 -5.88 -15.84
C THR A 75 12.47 -5.56 -15.58
N THR A 76 12.86 -5.38 -14.33
CA THR A 76 14.24 -5.23 -13.86
C THR A 76 14.68 -6.48 -13.09
N PRO A 77 15.95 -6.64 -12.73
CA PRO A 77 16.36 -7.73 -11.85
C PRO A 77 15.60 -7.70 -10.52
N TYR A 78 15.07 -8.85 -10.09
CA TYR A 78 14.27 -9.01 -8.87
C TYR A 78 14.55 -10.36 -8.18
N LEU A 79 14.27 -10.44 -6.88
CA LEU A 79 14.74 -11.53 -6.03
C LEU A 79 14.29 -12.91 -6.53
N LEU A 80 13.01 -13.13 -6.74
CA LEU A 80 12.47 -14.43 -7.11
C LEU A 80 12.99 -14.89 -8.49
N GLY A 81 13.03 -14.00 -9.46
CA GLY A 81 13.40 -14.35 -10.84
C GLY A 81 14.89 -14.51 -11.09
N ASP A 82 15.74 -13.83 -10.31
CA ASP A 82 17.18 -13.78 -10.60
C ASP A 82 18.03 -14.51 -9.55
N LYS A 83 17.50 -14.76 -8.36
CA LYS A 83 18.24 -15.44 -7.26
C LYS A 83 17.62 -16.74 -6.80
N LEU A 84 16.33 -16.92 -7.02
CA LEU A 84 15.57 -18.04 -6.47
C LEU A 84 14.74 -18.76 -7.56
N PRO A 85 15.33 -19.00 -8.78
CA PRO A 85 14.60 -19.62 -9.88
C PRO A 85 14.16 -21.05 -9.58
N GLU A 86 14.80 -21.75 -8.62
CA GLU A 86 14.46 -23.11 -8.20
C GLU A 86 13.04 -23.19 -7.60
N TYR A 87 12.47 -22.08 -7.13
CA TYR A 87 11.09 -21.99 -6.65
C TYR A 87 10.05 -21.76 -7.76
N LEU A 88 10.49 -21.71 -9.03
CA LEU A 88 9.62 -21.47 -10.16
C LEU A 88 9.49 -22.73 -11.03
N GLU A 89 8.27 -23.02 -11.46
CA GLU A 89 8.03 -23.99 -12.52
C GLU A 89 7.90 -23.24 -13.86
N GLY A 90 8.99 -23.21 -14.62
CA GLY A 90 9.08 -22.49 -15.88
C GLY A 90 9.83 -21.15 -15.78
N GLU A 91 9.57 -20.27 -16.74
CA GLU A 91 10.26 -18.99 -16.82
C GLU A 91 9.78 -18.01 -15.73
N ALA A 92 10.72 -17.22 -15.20
CA ALA A 92 10.41 -16.19 -14.24
C ALA A 92 9.47 -15.13 -14.86
N PRO A 93 8.37 -14.76 -14.19
CA PRO A 93 7.44 -13.74 -14.70
C PRO A 93 8.14 -12.39 -14.91
N ARG A 94 8.02 -11.82 -16.13
CA ARG A 94 8.57 -10.51 -16.47
C ARG A 94 7.53 -9.69 -17.25
N SER A 95 6.97 -8.67 -16.61
CA SER A 95 5.94 -7.80 -17.17
C SER A 95 5.87 -6.48 -16.43
N GLU A 96 5.51 -5.40 -17.10
CA GLU A 96 5.22 -4.11 -16.48
C GLU A 96 4.04 -4.17 -15.48
N GLU A 97 3.16 -5.17 -15.67
CA GLU A 97 2.00 -5.39 -14.81
C GLU A 97 2.27 -6.33 -13.63
N ILE A 98 3.52 -6.78 -13.44
CA ILE A 98 3.87 -7.70 -12.34
C ILE A 98 4.99 -7.11 -11.50
N TRP A 99 4.80 -7.11 -10.19
CA TRP A 99 5.79 -6.64 -9.23
C TRP A 99 6.17 -7.74 -8.26
N ASP A 100 7.44 -7.79 -7.86
CA ASP A 100 7.93 -8.74 -6.85
C ASP A 100 7.84 -8.11 -5.45
N LEU A 101 7.14 -8.79 -4.55
CA LEU A 101 6.86 -8.36 -3.18
C LEU A 101 7.78 -9.09 -2.21
N THR A 102 8.65 -8.35 -1.54
CA THR A 102 9.66 -8.92 -0.65
C THR A 102 9.79 -8.14 0.66
N ARG A 103 10.59 -8.67 1.59
CA ARG A 103 10.99 -8.01 2.85
C ARG A 103 9.79 -7.52 3.68
N TRP A 104 8.74 -8.37 3.77
CA TRP A 104 7.60 -8.10 4.64
C TRP A 104 8.01 -8.13 6.10
N MET A 105 7.82 -7.02 6.79
CA MET A 105 8.09 -6.93 8.22
C MET A 105 7.00 -6.14 8.95
N VAL A 106 6.79 -6.55 10.21
CA VAL A 106 6.02 -5.79 11.19
C VAL A 106 6.92 -5.54 12.39
N ALA A 107 7.05 -4.29 12.79
CA ALA A 107 7.89 -3.92 13.93
C ALA A 107 7.44 -4.64 15.21
N PRO A 108 8.35 -5.06 16.09
CA PRO A 108 8.01 -5.82 17.29
C PRO A 108 6.92 -5.16 18.14
N HIS A 109 6.97 -3.85 18.32
CA HIS A 109 6.00 -3.08 19.10
C HIS A 109 4.63 -2.95 18.42
N ALA A 110 4.55 -3.16 17.08
CA ALA A 110 3.32 -3.12 16.31
C ALA A 110 2.68 -4.50 16.08
N ARG A 111 3.34 -5.57 16.55
CA ARG A 111 2.79 -6.94 16.47
C ARG A 111 1.70 -7.12 17.52
N ARG A 112 0.65 -7.86 17.16
CA ARG A 112 -0.36 -8.25 18.16
C ARG A 112 0.16 -9.36 19.07
N LYS A 113 -0.38 -9.38 20.30
CA LYS A 113 -0.09 -10.44 21.30
C LYS A 113 -0.87 -11.75 21.06
N SER A 114 -1.87 -11.75 20.16
CA SER A 114 -2.74 -12.91 19.86
C SER A 114 -2.61 -13.30 18.38
N SER A 115 -2.55 -14.61 18.10
CA SER A 115 -2.28 -15.20 16.79
C SER A 115 -3.44 -15.10 15.78
N ASP A 116 -4.69 -14.86 16.23
CA ASP A 116 -5.88 -15.05 15.39
C ASP A 116 -6.34 -13.80 14.64
N GLN A 117 -5.69 -12.67 14.86
CA GLN A 117 -6.07 -11.41 14.23
C GLN A 117 -4.88 -10.75 13.54
N ILE A 118 -5.14 -10.20 12.34
CA ILE A 118 -4.16 -9.37 11.62
C ILE A 118 -3.93 -8.09 12.43
N ALA A 119 -2.66 -7.74 12.70
CA ALA A 119 -2.30 -6.49 13.36
C ALA A 119 -2.77 -5.27 12.54
N ASP A 120 -3.20 -4.20 13.19
CA ASP A 120 -3.71 -3.02 12.46
C ASP A 120 -2.64 -2.42 11.52
N ALA A 121 -1.38 -2.38 11.95
CA ALA A 121 -0.27 -1.97 11.10
C ALA A 121 -0.18 -2.81 9.80
N GLN A 122 -0.48 -4.10 9.89
CA GLN A 122 -0.47 -5.03 8.77
C GLN A 122 -1.68 -4.85 7.87
N LYS A 123 -2.88 -4.57 8.42
CA LYS A 123 -4.07 -4.27 7.62
C LYS A 123 -3.87 -3.03 6.74
N PHE A 124 -3.31 -1.97 7.31
CA PHE A 124 -2.94 -0.76 6.55
C PHE A 124 -1.96 -1.09 5.43
N LEU A 125 -0.95 -1.92 5.72
CA LEU A 125 0.05 -2.29 4.74
C LEU A 125 -0.55 -3.13 3.59
N LEU A 126 -1.46 -4.06 3.90
CA LEU A 126 -2.18 -4.85 2.88
C LEU A 126 -3.01 -3.95 1.95
N CYS A 127 -3.74 -2.98 2.50
CA CYS A 127 -4.47 -2.00 1.69
C CYS A 127 -3.49 -1.17 0.84
N GLY A 128 -2.40 -0.68 1.42
CA GLY A 128 -1.41 0.13 0.71
C GLY A 128 -0.74 -0.60 -0.45
N VAL A 129 -0.43 -1.88 -0.30
CA VAL A 129 0.10 -2.70 -1.41
C VAL A 129 -0.88 -2.79 -2.56
N MET A 130 -2.18 -3.04 -2.29
CA MET A 130 -3.19 -3.12 -3.34
C MET A 130 -3.49 -1.75 -3.98
N GLU A 131 -3.52 -0.68 -3.20
CA GLU A 131 -3.65 0.68 -3.75
C GLU A 131 -2.45 1.03 -4.64
N PHE A 132 -1.23 0.69 -4.21
CA PHE A 132 -0.04 0.86 -5.02
C PHE A 132 -0.13 0.04 -6.32
N ALA A 133 -0.47 -1.25 -6.24
CA ALA A 133 -0.63 -2.10 -7.40
C ALA A 133 -1.63 -1.52 -8.41
N VAL A 134 -2.81 -1.10 -7.94
CA VAL A 134 -3.83 -0.44 -8.79
C VAL A 134 -3.29 0.85 -9.41
N SER A 135 -2.59 1.68 -8.64
CA SER A 135 -2.03 2.95 -9.13
C SER A 135 -0.95 2.78 -10.20
N ARG A 136 -0.29 1.62 -10.23
CA ARG A 136 0.75 1.26 -11.22
C ARG A 136 0.23 0.35 -12.33
N GLY A 137 -1.07 0.08 -12.40
CA GLY A 137 -1.67 -0.83 -13.40
C GLY A 137 -1.26 -2.29 -13.24
N ALA A 138 -0.78 -2.67 -12.05
CA ALA A 138 -0.36 -4.04 -11.81
C ALA A 138 -1.56 -4.99 -11.72
N THR A 139 -1.42 -6.16 -12.35
CA THR A 139 -2.41 -7.26 -12.35
C THR A 139 -2.01 -8.40 -11.42
N ALA A 140 -0.74 -8.45 -11.02
CA ALA A 140 -0.23 -9.45 -10.09
C ALA A 140 0.99 -8.98 -9.30
N LEU A 141 1.20 -9.66 -8.17
CA LEU A 141 2.43 -9.61 -7.40
C LEU A 141 3.02 -11.02 -7.34
N THR A 142 4.34 -11.15 -7.47
CA THR A 142 5.06 -12.38 -7.10
C THR A 142 5.59 -12.27 -5.68
N CYS A 143 5.69 -13.38 -4.97
CA CYS A 143 6.23 -13.39 -3.62
C CYS A 143 6.75 -14.79 -3.28
N LEU A 144 7.96 -14.89 -2.74
CA LEU A 144 8.38 -16.10 -2.02
C LEU A 144 7.98 -15.96 -0.56
N MET A 145 7.21 -16.90 -0.04
CA MET A 145 6.75 -16.88 1.34
C MET A 145 6.89 -18.23 2.04
N ASP A 146 7.03 -18.18 3.34
CA ASP A 146 6.96 -19.36 4.19
C ASP A 146 5.56 -19.98 4.09
N THR A 147 5.48 -21.30 3.89
CA THR A 147 4.23 -22.03 3.61
C THR A 147 3.18 -21.86 4.71
N VAL A 148 3.60 -21.61 5.95
CA VAL A 148 2.67 -21.34 7.07
C VAL A 148 1.83 -20.06 6.89
N PHE A 149 2.24 -19.17 5.99
CA PHE A 149 1.50 -17.93 5.71
C PHE A 149 0.59 -18.02 4.50
N VAL A 150 0.73 -19.02 3.62
CA VAL A 150 -0.02 -19.13 2.36
C VAL A 150 -1.53 -19.09 2.60
N ASP A 151 -2.05 -19.93 3.49
CA ASP A 151 -3.48 -19.97 3.80
C ASP A 151 -4.02 -18.65 4.37
N ARG A 152 -3.18 -17.92 5.11
CA ARG A 152 -3.55 -16.62 5.68
C ARG A 152 -3.65 -15.55 4.60
N ILE A 153 -2.69 -15.55 3.69
CA ILE A 153 -2.68 -14.61 2.56
C ILE A 153 -3.78 -14.95 1.56
N ALA A 154 -4.00 -16.23 1.27
CA ALA A 154 -5.07 -16.67 0.37
C ALA A 154 -6.47 -16.25 0.84
N LYS A 155 -6.68 -16.06 2.15
CA LYS A 155 -7.92 -15.48 2.69
C LYS A 155 -8.10 -13.99 2.33
N VAL A 156 -7.01 -13.29 2.05
CA VAL A 156 -7.04 -11.85 1.73
C VAL A 156 -6.91 -11.63 0.23
N TRP A 157 -5.91 -12.25 -0.40
CA TRP A 157 -5.61 -12.13 -1.82
C TRP A 157 -5.61 -13.51 -2.47
N PRO A 158 -6.27 -13.69 -3.63
CA PRO A 158 -6.16 -14.94 -4.38
C PRO A 158 -4.68 -15.24 -4.69
N ALA A 159 -4.26 -16.44 -4.34
CA ALA A 159 -2.87 -16.87 -4.46
C ALA A 159 -2.79 -18.15 -5.29
N THR A 160 -1.89 -18.18 -6.27
CA THR A 160 -1.60 -19.34 -7.11
C THR A 160 -0.13 -19.70 -6.98
N PRO A 161 0.23 -20.98 -6.69
CA PRO A 161 1.61 -21.43 -6.70
C PRO A 161 2.29 -21.18 -8.06
N LEU A 162 3.56 -20.77 -8.04
CA LEU A 162 4.40 -20.60 -9.21
C LEU A 162 5.41 -21.74 -9.40
N GLY A 163 5.50 -22.64 -8.44
CA GLY A 163 6.40 -23.77 -8.49
C GLY A 163 6.34 -24.63 -7.23
N PRO A 164 7.35 -25.48 -6.99
CA PRO A 164 7.34 -26.41 -5.88
C PRO A 164 7.52 -25.72 -4.54
N GLU A 165 7.03 -26.39 -3.51
CA GLU A 165 7.36 -26.08 -2.11
C GLU A 165 8.70 -26.70 -1.77
N LEU A 166 9.69 -25.88 -1.39
CA LEU A 166 11.04 -26.33 -1.08
C LEU A 166 11.42 -25.99 0.37
N ASP A 167 12.29 -26.80 0.94
CA ASP A 167 12.93 -26.47 2.21
C ASP A 167 13.90 -25.31 2.02
N PHE A 168 13.90 -24.36 2.93
CA PHE A 168 14.88 -23.29 2.95
C PHE A 168 15.74 -23.35 4.23
N GLU A 169 16.98 -22.91 4.09
CA GLU A 169 17.94 -22.78 5.18
C GLU A 169 18.07 -24.04 6.08
N ASP A 170 18.55 -25.12 5.50
CA ASP A 170 18.91 -26.34 6.24
C ASP A 170 17.78 -26.89 7.15
N GLY A 171 16.54 -26.84 6.66
CA GLY A 171 15.37 -27.38 7.37
C GLY A 171 14.75 -26.44 8.40
N LYS A 172 15.07 -25.16 8.38
CA LYS A 172 14.44 -24.15 9.27
C LYS A 172 13.03 -23.74 8.86
N GLY A 173 12.54 -24.21 7.72
CA GLY A 173 11.20 -23.97 7.23
C GLY A 173 11.04 -24.37 5.77
N ARG A 174 9.83 -24.17 5.24
CA ARG A 174 9.50 -24.41 3.84
C ARG A 174 8.95 -23.16 3.20
N ALA A 175 9.33 -22.91 1.96
CA ALA A 175 8.87 -21.75 1.21
C ALA A 175 8.28 -22.19 -0.13
N ILE A 176 7.40 -21.34 -0.64
CA ILE A 176 6.77 -21.49 -1.94
C ILE A 176 6.68 -20.14 -2.63
N ALA A 177 6.98 -20.11 -3.92
CA ALA A 177 6.70 -18.96 -4.75
C ALA A 177 5.22 -18.92 -5.11
N VAL A 178 4.59 -17.77 -4.95
CA VAL A 178 3.18 -17.56 -5.29
C VAL A 178 3.00 -16.34 -6.17
N ARG A 179 1.99 -16.42 -7.03
CA ARG A 179 1.41 -15.27 -7.72
C ARG A 179 0.16 -14.85 -6.96
N LEU A 180 0.15 -13.62 -6.49
CA LEU A 180 -0.99 -12.99 -5.85
C LEU A 180 -1.71 -12.12 -6.87
N GLU A 181 -3.02 -12.25 -6.98
CA GLU A 181 -3.79 -11.37 -7.85
C GLU A 181 -3.78 -9.94 -7.31
N ALA A 182 -3.72 -8.98 -8.22
CA ALA A 182 -3.83 -7.55 -7.92
C ALA A 182 -4.85 -6.90 -8.87
N GLY A 183 -5.38 -5.75 -8.45
CA GLY A 183 -6.31 -4.98 -9.26
C GLY A 183 -7.46 -4.40 -8.45
N PRO A 184 -8.35 -3.62 -9.10
CA PRO A 184 -9.43 -2.91 -8.41
C PRO A 184 -10.35 -3.83 -7.60
N HIS A 185 -10.70 -5.01 -8.13
CA HIS A 185 -11.57 -5.96 -7.45
C HIS A 185 -10.92 -6.56 -6.19
N VAL A 186 -9.59 -6.81 -6.24
CA VAL A 186 -8.83 -7.28 -5.08
C VAL A 186 -8.71 -6.18 -4.03
N LEU A 187 -8.53 -4.92 -4.44
CA LEU A 187 -8.52 -3.78 -3.52
C LEU A 187 -9.86 -3.65 -2.79
N VAL A 188 -11.00 -3.75 -3.50
CA VAL A 188 -12.34 -3.74 -2.88
C VAL A 188 -12.47 -4.86 -1.84
N SER A 189 -12.10 -6.09 -2.21
CA SER A 189 -12.11 -7.24 -1.29
C SER A 189 -11.19 -7.02 -0.08
N THR A 190 -9.99 -6.46 -0.31
CA THR A 190 -9.02 -6.16 0.78
C THR A 190 -9.60 -5.14 1.76
N ARG A 191 -10.21 -4.08 1.25
CA ARG A 191 -10.88 -3.06 2.08
C ARG A 191 -12.01 -3.65 2.92
N GLN A 192 -12.86 -4.50 2.33
CA GLN A 192 -13.92 -5.20 3.06
C GLN A 192 -13.38 -6.09 4.19
N LYS A 193 -12.28 -6.82 3.93
CA LYS A 193 -11.68 -7.74 4.92
C LYS A 193 -10.90 -7.02 6.03
N THR A 194 -10.33 -5.87 5.73
CA THR A 194 -9.54 -5.08 6.69
C THR A 194 -10.37 -4.06 7.45
N GLY A 195 -11.53 -3.64 6.89
CA GLY A 195 -12.35 -2.55 7.41
C GLY A 195 -11.75 -1.16 7.16
N ILE A 196 -10.82 -1.03 6.19
CA ILE A 196 -10.16 0.22 5.83
C ILE A 196 -10.64 0.62 4.44
N TYR A 197 -11.47 1.66 4.36
CA TYR A 197 -12.13 2.10 3.12
C TYR A 197 -11.47 3.34 2.51
N ASP A 198 -10.86 4.19 3.33
CA ASP A 198 -10.14 5.37 2.87
C ASP A 198 -8.82 5.00 2.19
N SER A 199 -8.32 5.89 1.33
CA SER A 199 -6.96 5.75 0.78
C SER A 199 -5.92 5.84 1.89
N VAL A 200 -4.97 4.91 1.87
CA VAL A 200 -3.90 4.84 2.87
C VAL A 200 -2.54 5.26 2.33
N LEU A 201 -2.40 5.40 1.00
CA LEU A 201 -1.13 5.80 0.39
C LEU A 201 -0.84 7.28 0.57
N PHE A 202 0.44 7.56 0.80
CA PHE A 202 1.01 8.89 0.81
C PHE A 202 2.32 8.88 0.00
N GLU A 203 2.35 9.58 -1.12
CA GLU A 203 3.50 9.66 -2.03
C GLU A 203 3.90 11.12 -2.25
N ILE A 204 5.12 11.48 -1.85
CA ILE A 204 5.66 12.83 -2.07
C ILE A 204 6.45 12.83 -3.38
N GLY A 205 6.14 13.79 -4.25
CA GLY A 205 6.93 14.05 -5.47
C GLY A 205 6.76 12.99 -6.56
N ALA A 206 5.72 12.15 -6.48
CA ALA A 206 5.36 11.32 -7.62
C ALA A 206 4.91 12.21 -8.76
N GLU A 207 5.71 12.27 -9.83
CA GLU A 207 5.17 12.61 -11.13
C GLU A 207 4.12 11.53 -11.44
N PRO A 208 2.89 11.90 -11.84
CA PRO A 208 1.88 10.91 -12.16
C PRO A 208 2.40 10.02 -13.29
N ALA A 209 2.43 8.72 -13.05
CA ALA A 209 2.79 7.74 -14.04
C ALA A 209 1.85 7.88 -15.24
N GLY A 210 2.42 8.16 -16.42
CA GLY A 210 1.71 8.32 -17.68
C GLY A 210 1.07 9.69 -17.82
N SER A 211 1.80 10.62 -18.41
CA SER A 211 1.20 11.82 -18.99
C SER A 211 0.42 11.43 -20.23
N ASP A 212 -0.80 10.92 -20.07
CA ASP A 212 -1.79 11.03 -21.13
C ASP A 212 -2.01 12.52 -21.35
N THR A 213 -1.77 12.98 -22.58
CA THR A 213 -1.95 14.38 -23.00
C THR A 213 -3.34 14.95 -22.69
N GLU A 214 -4.33 14.11 -22.44
CA GLU A 214 -5.65 14.47 -21.93
C GLU A 214 -5.69 14.72 -20.41
N GLY A 215 -4.92 13.96 -19.61
CA GLY A 215 -4.79 14.18 -18.18
C GLY A 215 -4.08 15.51 -17.89
N GLU A 216 -3.10 15.87 -18.70
CA GLU A 216 -2.38 17.14 -18.60
C GLU A 216 -3.26 18.33 -18.99
N LYS A 217 -4.12 18.18 -20.02
CA LYS A 217 -5.14 19.18 -20.38
C LYS A 217 -6.17 19.39 -19.27
N ARG A 218 -6.62 18.33 -18.58
CA ARG A 218 -7.50 18.44 -17.41
C ARG A 218 -6.81 19.10 -16.22
N ARG A 219 -5.54 18.81 -15.96
CA ARG A 219 -4.76 19.44 -14.88
C ARG A 219 -4.43 20.89 -15.15
N VAL A 220 -4.15 21.25 -16.41
CA VAL A 220 -4.00 22.65 -16.84
C VAL A 220 -5.32 23.39 -16.69
N ALA A 221 -6.46 22.73 -16.91
CA ALA A 221 -7.78 23.31 -16.65
C ALA A 221 -8.04 23.53 -15.15
N ILE A 222 -7.68 22.57 -14.30
CA ILE A 222 -7.79 22.70 -12.83
C ILE A 222 -6.81 23.76 -12.28
N LYS A 223 -5.60 23.87 -12.83
CA LYS A 223 -4.66 24.95 -12.47
C LYS A 223 -5.10 26.36 -12.94
N LYS A 224 -6.07 26.44 -13.83
CA LYS A 224 -6.66 27.73 -14.29
C LYS A 224 -7.90 28.16 -13.50
N GLU A 225 -8.39 27.31 -12.61
CA GLU A 225 -9.35 27.80 -11.61
C GLU A 225 -8.61 28.76 -10.69
N SER A 226 -9.07 30.01 -10.69
CA SER A 226 -8.54 31.06 -9.81
C SER A 226 -8.54 30.55 -8.37
N PRO A 227 -7.52 30.88 -7.58
CA PRO A 227 -7.53 30.51 -6.16
C PRO A 227 -8.85 30.97 -5.56
N MET A 228 -9.49 30.10 -4.77
CA MET A 228 -10.75 30.40 -4.11
C MET A 228 -10.69 31.81 -3.49
N SER A 229 -11.70 32.60 -3.75
CA SER A 229 -11.80 33.93 -3.13
C SER A 229 -11.87 33.80 -1.61
N GLN A 230 -11.47 34.86 -0.90
CA GLN A 230 -11.54 34.87 0.56
C GLN A 230 -12.96 34.57 1.06
N ALA A 231 -13.99 35.07 0.33
CA ALA A 231 -15.40 34.82 0.64
C ALA A 231 -15.80 33.33 0.47
N GLU A 232 -15.20 32.60 -0.49
CA GLU A 232 -15.42 31.16 -0.66
C GLU A 232 -14.70 30.36 0.42
N LEU A 233 -13.48 30.73 0.79
CA LEU A 233 -12.75 30.16 1.90
C LEU A 233 -13.50 30.33 3.24
N ASP A 234 -14.08 31.50 3.46
CA ASP A 234 -14.86 31.79 4.67
C ASP A 234 -16.15 30.98 4.72
N ARG A 235 -16.83 30.76 3.56
CA ARG A 235 -17.98 29.85 3.46
C ARG A 235 -17.62 28.41 3.76
N VAL A 236 -16.55 27.90 3.17
CA VAL A 236 -16.07 26.52 3.44
C VAL A 236 -15.71 26.36 4.91
N ARG A 237 -15.06 27.35 5.52
CA ARG A 237 -14.72 27.33 6.94
C ARG A 237 -15.97 27.34 7.83
N ALA A 238 -16.96 28.17 7.52
CA ALA A 238 -18.22 28.22 8.25
C ALA A 238 -19.00 26.90 8.13
N ALA A 239 -19.08 26.33 6.92
CA ALA A 239 -19.71 25.04 6.69
C ALA A 239 -19.01 23.90 7.47
N ALA A 240 -17.68 23.86 7.46
CA ALA A 240 -16.91 22.88 8.22
C ALA A 240 -17.10 23.04 9.73
N GLN A 241 -17.17 24.26 10.23
CA GLN A 241 -17.44 24.50 11.66
C GLN A 241 -18.84 24.06 12.07
N HIS A 242 -19.84 24.30 11.23
CA HIS A 242 -21.21 23.84 11.46
C HIS A 242 -21.26 22.31 11.50
N LEU A 243 -20.67 21.63 10.50
CA LEU A 243 -20.61 20.17 10.45
C LEU A 243 -19.96 19.57 11.72
N VAL A 244 -18.85 20.16 12.17
CA VAL A 244 -18.16 19.71 13.39
C VAL A 244 -19.06 19.89 14.62
N GLN A 245 -19.85 20.96 14.68
CA GLN A 245 -20.75 21.20 15.81
C GLN A 245 -21.92 20.20 15.81
N GLU A 246 -22.50 19.93 14.65
CA GLU A 246 -23.58 18.94 14.49
C GLU A 246 -23.08 17.52 14.77
N LEU A 247 -21.89 17.14 14.29
CA LEU A 247 -21.28 15.83 14.58
C LEU A 247 -21.03 15.60 16.08
N LYS A 248 -20.79 16.65 16.87
CA LYS A 248 -20.68 16.52 18.33
C LYS A 248 -21.99 16.16 19.03
N ASN A 249 -23.11 16.52 18.41
CA ASN A 249 -24.46 16.27 18.92
C ASN A 249 -25.03 14.93 18.42
N PHE A 250 -24.30 14.23 17.59
CA PHE A 250 -24.76 13.07 16.82
C PHE A 250 -24.85 11.81 17.70
N ARG A 251 -25.99 11.11 17.64
CA ARG A 251 -26.14 9.76 18.20
C ARG A 251 -25.77 8.72 17.14
N LYS A 252 -24.92 7.79 17.50
CA LYS A 252 -24.33 6.75 16.62
C LYS A 252 -25.32 5.87 15.85
N ASP A 253 -26.61 5.91 16.19
CA ASP A 253 -27.64 5.01 15.65
C ASP A 253 -28.65 5.71 14.72
N ASP A 254 -28.44 6.97 14.36
CA ASP A 254 -29.34 7.74 13.50
C ASP A 254 -28.78 7.86 12.08
N VAL A 255 -29.09 6.86 11.23
CA VAL A 255 -28.66 6.82 9.83
C VAL A 255 -29.36 7.88 8.98
N GLU A 256 -30.65 8.15 9.23
CA GLU A 256 -31.40 9.18 8.48
C GLU A 256 -30.91 10.58 8.80
N GLY A 257 -30.56 10.86 10.05
CA GLY A 257 -29.92 12.12 10.43
C GLY A 257 -28.55 12.29 9.81
N SER A 258 -27.78 11.20 9.59
CA SER A 258 -26.49 11.25 8.92
C SER A 258 -26.60 11.69 7.45
N ILE A 259 -27.59 11.15 6.72
CA ILE A 259 -27.85 11.47 5.33
C ILE A 259 -28.29 12.94 5.22
N ALA A 260 -29.26 13.36 6.04
CA ALA A 260 -29.73 14.74 6.05
C ALA A 260 -28.61 15.76 6.35
N LEU A 261 -27.65 15.41 7.22
CA LEU A 261 -26.49 16.26 7.53
C LEU A 261 -25.53 16.39 6.36
N ILE A 262 -25.31 15.30 5.60
CA ILE A 262 -24.46 15.30 4.39
C ILE A 262 -25.11 16.16 3.28
N ASP A 263 -26.40 16.01 3.08
CA ASP A 263 -27.15 16.79 2.08
C ASP A 263 -27.11 18.28 2.43
N GLN A 264 -27.37 18.64 3.68
CA GLN A 264 -27.27 20.02 4.17
C GLN A 264 -25.87 20.62 3.97
N PHE A 265 -24.82 19.83 4.23
CA PHE A 265 -23.43 20.27 4.02
C PHE A 265 -23.13 20.48 2.53
N THR A 266 -23.64 19.61 1.65
CA THR A 266 -23.48 19.71 0.20
C THR A 266 -24.18 20.97 -0.34
N ASP A 267 -25.37 21.26 0.13
CA ASP A 267 -26.12 22.47 -0.23
C ASP A 267 -25.41 23.74 0.24
N MET A 268 -24.83 23.74 1.43
CA MET A 268 -24.05 24.88 1.96
C MET A 268 -22.79 25.17 1.13
N LEU A 269 -22.19 24.17 0.49
CA LEU A 269 -21.04 24.32 -0.40
C LEU A 269 -21.42 24.80 -1.81
N GLY A 270 -22.72 24.88 -2.13
CA GLY A 270 -23.20 25.44 -3.39
C GLY A 270 -23.14 24.52 -4.60
N GLY A 271 -23.26 23.21 -4.41
CA GLY A 271 -23.16 22.25 -5.49
C GLY A 271 -24.09 21.06 -5.38
N SER A 272 -25.29 21.14 -5.95
CA SER A 272 -25.93 19.92 -6.46
C SER A 272 -25.37 19.65 -7.85
N PRO A 273 -24.75 18.52 -8.13
CA PRO A 273 -24.58 18.08 -9.50
C PRO A 273 -25.98 17.72 -10.02
N ASP A 274 -26.44 18.49 -11.00
CA ASP A 274 -27.67 18.27 -11.77
C ASP A 274 -27.58 16.89 -12.46
N VAL A 275 -28.06 15.85 -11.80
CA VAL A 275 -28.26 14.53 -12.39
C VAL A 275 -29.52 14.63 -13.25
N ARG A 276 -29.36 15.13 -14.48
CA ARG A 276 -30.42 14.97 -15.49
C ARG A 276 -30.45 13.53 -15.91
N GLU A 277 -31.49 12.86 -15.46
CA GLU A 277 -31.99 11.62 -16.03
C GLU A 277 -32.11 11.78 -17.55
N HIS A 278 -31.38 11.00 -18.31
CA HIS A 278 -31.73 10.67 -19.67
C HIS A 278 -32.54 9.37 -19.64
N GLU A 279 -33.83 9.53 -19.38
CA GLU A 279 -34.82 8.60 -19.93
C GLU A 279 -35.17 9.08 -21.34
N ASP A 280 -35.40 8.07 -22.23
CA ASP A 280 -36.00 8.08 -23.56
C ASP A 280 -35.09 8.47 -24.75
N ALA A 281 -34.55 7.44 -25.46
CA ALA A 281 -35.05 6.98 -26.78
C ALA A 281 -34.34 5.69 -27.20
#